data_319b07339c42001f0d47f17d111490ee
#
_entry.id   319b07339c42001f0d47f17d111490ee
#
_cell.length_a   1.000
_cell.length_b   1.000
_cell.length_c   1.000
_cell.angle_alpha   90.00
_cell.angle_beta   90.00
_cell.angle_gamma   90.00
#
_symmetry.space_group_name_H-M   'P 1'
#
loop_
_entity.id
_entity.type
_entity.pdbx_description
1 polymer ?
#
loop_
_entity_poly.entity_id
_entity_poly.type
_entity_poly.pdbx_seq_one_letter_code
_entity_poly.pdbx_strand_id
1 'polypeptide(L)'
;YNVKMVSNYTDVDDKIIKVAKECGVSEAEITEKFIDAYNHDRLSLHAAMPDAAPRVTETMDAIIAFIKLLVDKGHAYEMEGDVYFRVNSVESYGKLSNQQIEDLLVGARIDENSKKENPLDFTLWKKTEEGIKWDSPWSVGRPGWHTECVVMINQEFGGEHTIDIHGGGMDLKFPHHENEIAQSRAAYDSPIANYWIHNGMVNIDGEKMSKSLGNVIWAKDMIAKIGGNVLRWVMLSAHYRAPLNINEEAIETAKKELNRVATAMKQAYVKLGLADVDMDETCDEEQLAPFLDAMQDDMNTPNAFAAVFETVKAL
;
A
#
# COMPACT_ATOMS: atom_id res chain seq x y z
N TYR A 1 -6.65 -15.06 14.15
CA TYR A 1 -6.96 -13.64 14.38
C TYR A 1 -8.16 -13.23 13.53
N ASN A 2 -8.99 -12.29 14.05
CA ASN A 2 -9.97 -11.58 13.25
C ASN A 2 -9.27 -10.34 12.69
N VAL A 3 -9.21 -10.21 11.37
CA VAL A 3 -8.52 -9.11 10.69
C VAL A 3 -9.54 -8.28 9.93
N LYS A 4 -9.60 -6.97 10.19
CA LYS A 4 -10.28 -6.00 9.32
C LYS A 4 -9.23 -5.36 8.42
N MET A 5 -9.28 -5.65 7.13
CA MET A 5 -8.38 -5.10 6.12
C MET A 5 -9.04 -3.97 5.36
N VAL A 6 -8.43 -2.80 5.37
CA VAL A 6 -8.86 -1.63 4.59
C VAL A 6 -7.80 -1.27 3.57
N SER A 7 -8.22 -1.02 2.33
CA SER A 7 -7.32 -0.59 1.25
C SER A 7 -8.03 0.43 0.40
N ASN A 8 -7.63 1.70 0.50
CA ASN A 8 -8.28 2.79 -0.22
C ASN A 8 -7.97 2.81 -1.72
N TYR A 9 -8.81 3.52 -2.46
CA TYR A 9 -8.53 3.95 -3.83
C TYR A 9 -8.28 5.45 -3.87
N THR A 10 -7.12 5.84 -4.39
CA THR A 10 -6.84 7.24 -4.71
C THR A 10 -7.52 7.58 -6.03
N ASP A 11 -8.74 8.11 -5.95
CA ASP A 11 -9.58 8.45 -7.10
C ASP A 11 -9.54 9.96 -7.43
N VAL A 12 -8.69 10.71 -6.75
CA VAL A 12 -8.41 12.14 -6.98
C VAL A 12 -6.90 12.35 -7.05
N ASP A 13 -6.36 12.60 -8.25
CA ASP A 13 -4.92 12.86 -8.48
C ASP A 13 -4.72 13.65 -9.77
N ASP A 14 -3.65 14.46 -9.83
CA ASP A 14 -3.28 15.24 -11.02
C ASP A 14 -3.10 14.37 -12.27
N LYS A 15 -2.63 13.12 -12.11
CA LYS A 15 -2.46 12.18 -13.22
C LYS A 15 -3.78 11.70 -13.78
N ILE A 16 -4.78 11.46 -12.92
CA ILE A 16 -6.14 11.07 -13.33
C ILE A 16 -6.75 12.20 -14.17
N ILE A 17 -6.69 13.44 -13.67
CA ILE A 17 -7.18 14.62 -14.35
C ILE A 17 -6.53 14.78 -15.73
N LYS A 18 -5.21 14.63 -15.79
CA LYS A 18 -4.45 14.71 -17.05
C LYS A 18 -4.89 13.64 -18.06
N VAL A 19 -4.96 12.38 -17.62
CA VAL A 19 -5.34 11.25 -18.50
C VAL A 19 -6.79 11.40 -18.96
N ALA A 20 -7.71 11.80 -18.09
CA ALA A 20 -9.11 12.04 -18.44
C ALA A 20 -9.22 13.10 -19.53
N LYS A 21 -8.50 14.22 -19.40
CA LYS A 21 -8.43 15.30 -20.39
C LYS A 21 -7.83 14.82 -21.73
N GLU A 22 -6.76 14.04 -21.70
CA GLU A 22 -6.12 13.46 -22.89
C GLU A 22 -7.03 12.47 -23.62
N CYS A 23 -7.82 11.69 -22.86
CA CYS A 23 -8.75 10.71 -23.42
C CYS A 23 -10.12 11.28 -23.80
N GLY A 24 -10.44 12.52 -23.37
CA GLY A 24 -11.74 13.15 -23.61
C GLY A 24 -12.90 12.48 -22.84
N VAL A 25 -12.62 11.94 -21.66
CA VAL A 25 -13.58 11.28 -20.75
C VAL A 25 -13.55 11.92 -19.37
N SER A 26 -14.47 11.56 -18.49
CA SER A 26 -14.48 12.04 -17.10
C SER A 26 -13.39 11.35 -16.26
N GLU A 27 -12.98 11.99 -15.16
CA GLU A 27 -12.08 11.39 -14.18
C GLU A 27 -12.68 10.12 -13.57
N ALA A 28 -14.00 10.10 -13.33
CA ALA A 28 -14.70 8.93 -12.81
C ALA A 28 -14.59 7.73 -13.77
N GLU A 29 -14.72 7.91 -15.08
CA GLU A 29 -14.57 6.83 -16.06
C GLU A 29 -13.15 6.25 -16.05
N ILE A 30 -12.13 7.10 -15.91
CA ILE A 30 -10.73 6.65 -15.76
C ILE A 30 -10.57 5.85 -14.47
N THR A 31 -11.08 6.38 -13.36
CA THR A 31 -10.96 5.77 -12.04
C THR A 31 -11.63 4.39 -11.98
N GLU A 32 -12.90 4.29 -12.39
CA GLU A 32 -13.61 3.01 -12.41
C GLU A 32 -12.90 1.95 -13.26
N LYS A 33 -12.45 2.33 -14.45
CA LYS A 33 -11.68 1.44 -15.32
C LYS A 33 -10.45 0.86 -14.64
N PHE A 34 -9.70 1.68 -13.89
CA PHE A 34 -8.47 1.21 -13.23
C PHE A 34 -8.75 0.48 -11.91
N ILE A 35 -9.82 0.81 -11.19
CA ILE A 35 -10.30 0.06 -10.03
C ILE A 35 -10.69 -1.36 -10.46
N ASP A 36 -11.48 -1.50 -11.53
CA ASP A 36 -11.88 -2.80 -12.06
C ASP A 36 -10.66 -3.63 -12.51
N ALA A 37 -9.72 -3.02 -13.21
CA ALA A 37 -8.50 -3.69 -13.65
C ALA A 37 -7.64 -4.16 -12.45
N TYR A 38 -7.48 -3.31 -11.43
CA TYR A 38 -6.76 -3.66 -10.21
C TYR A 38 -7.42 -4.81 -9.45
N ASN A 39 -8.73 -4.76 -9.29
CA ASN A 39 -9.49 -5.82 -8.62
C ASN A 39 -9.42 -7.14 -9.39
N HIS A 40 -9.48 -7.09 -10.72
CA HIS A 40 -9.29 -8.26 -11.56
C HIS A 40 -7.90 -8.89 -11.36
N ASP A 41 -6.84 -8.09 -11.40
CA ASP A 41 -5.48 -8.57 -11.19
C ASP A 41 -5.31 -9.15 -9.78
N ARG A 42 -5.86 -8.49 -8.76
CA ARG A 42 -5.86 -8.95 -7.36
C ARG A 42 -6.52 -10.32 -7.21
N LEU A 43 -7.72 -10.51 -7.77
CA LEU A 43 -8.43 -11.79 -7.75
C LEU A 43 -7.68 -12.87 -8.53
N SER A 44 -7.07 -12.52 -9.66
CA SER A 44 -6.25 -13.43 -10.45
C SER A 44 -5.00 -13.93 -9.72
N LEU A 45 -4.53 -13.18 -8.73
CA LEU A 45 -3.47 -13.56 -7.80
C LEU A 45 -4.00 -14.29 -6.54
N HIS A 46 -5.29 -14.59 -6.48
CA HIS A 46 -5.96 -15.14 -5.29
C HIS A 46 -5.72 -14.32 -4.01
N ALA A 47 -5.55 -13.01 -4.14
CA ALA A 47 -5.49 -12.09 -3.01
C ALA A 47 -6.92 -11.69 -2.62
N ALA A 48 -7.28 -11.91 -1.36
CA ALA A 48 -8.61 -11.59 -0.86
C ALA A 48 -8.94 -10.09 -1.02
N MET A 49 -10.20 -9.78 -1.30
CA MET A 49 -10.66 -8.38 -1.30
C MET A 49 -10.57 -7.80 0.11
N PRO A 50 -10.31 -6.50 0.26
CA PRO A 50 -10.38 -5.84 1.56
C PRO A 50 -11.83 -5.81 2.09
N ASP A 51 -11.98 -5.70 3.40
CA ASP A 51 -13.30 -5.54 4.04
C ASP A 51 -13.93 -4.19 3.70
N ALA A 52 -13.09 -3.16 3.48
CA ALA A 52 -13.51 -1.86 3.00
C ALA A 52 -12.47 -1.25 2.04
N ALA A 53 -12.97 -0.53 1.05
CA ALA A 53 -12.13 0.14 0.05
C ALA A 53 -12.62 1.60 -0.16
N PRO A 54 -12.39 2.48 0.83
CA PRO A 54 -12.88 3.85 0.80
C PRO A 54 -12.26 4.64 -0.35
N ARG A 55 -12.99 5.66 -0.82
CA ARG A 55 -12.60 6.58 -1.89
C ARG A 55 -12.48 8.00 -1.38
N VAL A 56 -11.57 8.76 -1.95
CA VAL A 56 -11.39 10.18 -1.60
C VAL A 56 -12.67 10.97 -1.88
N THR A 57 -13.30 10.71 -3.04
CA THR A 57 -14.53 11.39 -3.45
C THR A 57 -15.71 11.16 -2.49
N GLU A 58 -15.71 10.06 -1.76
CA GLU A 58 -16.74 9.70 -0.79
C GLU A 58 -16.46 10.22 0.63
N THR A 59 -15.25 10.75 0.86
CA THR A 59 -14.80 11.18 2.19
C THR A 59 -14.53 12.68 2.31
N MET A 60 -14.94 13.46 1.32
CA MET A 60 -14.54 14.87 1.19
C MET A 60 -14.95 15.76 2.36
N ASP A 61 -16.17 15.62 2.86
CA ASP A 61 -16.66 16.43 3.99
C ASP A 61 -15.82 16.20 5.25
N ALA A 62 -15.44 14.93 5.48
CA ALA A 62 -14.59 14.56 6.61
C ALA A 62 -13.14 15.07 6.44
N ILE A 63 -12.62 15.08 5.20
CA ILE A 63 -11.30 15.63 4.88
C ILE A 63 -11.29 17.15 5.15
N ILE A 64 -12.29 17.87 4.70
CA ILE A 64 -12.40 19.33 4.95
C ILE A 64 -12.49 19.61 6.45
N ALA A 65 -13.30 18.84 7.19
CA ALA A 65 -13.43 18.98 8.64
C ALA A 65 -12.11 18.70 9.36
N PHE A 66 -11.36 17.68 8.91
CA PHE A 66 -10.06 17.33 9.48
C PHE A 66 -9.01 18.42 9.22
N ILE A 67 -8.94 18.96 8.00
CA ILE A 67 -8.03 20.08 7.68
C ILE A 67 -8.37 21.30 8.55
N LYS A 68 -9.67 21.58 8.70
CA LYS A 68 -10.12 22.66 9.59
C LYS A 68 -9.65 22.44 11.04
N LEU A 69 -9.75 21.23 11.56
CA LEU A 69 -9.24 20.89 12.88
C LEU A 69 -7.75 21.20 13.03
N LEU A 70 -6.93 20.86 12.01
CA LEU A 70 -5.49 21.16 12.02
C LEU A 70 -5.21 22.68 11.98
N VAL A 71 -6.00 23.45 11.24
CA VAL A 71 -5.91 24.92 11.22
C VAL A 71 -6.30 25.50 12.57
N ASP A 72 -7.43 25.08 13.14
CA ASP A 72 -7.94 25.56 14.43
C ASP A 72 -6.96 25.24 15.59
N LYS A 73 -6.21 24.15 15.49
CA LYS A 73 -5.15 23.77 16.44
C LYS A 73 -3.80 24.45 16.20
N GLY A 74 -3.65 25.21 15.11
CA GLY A 74 -2.44 25.94 14.77
C GLY A 74 -1.35 25.09 14.08
N HIS A 75 -1.67 23.84 13.70
CA HIS A 75 -0.75 22.94 12.98
C HIS A 75 -0.80 23.12 11.45
N ALA A 76 -1.73 23.91 10.97
CA ALA A 76 -1.85 24.27 9.55
C ALA A 76 -2.17 25.74 9.38
N TYR A 77 -1.94 26.27 8.19
CA TYR A 77 -2.22 27.67 7.84
C TYR A 77 -2.74 27.79 6.39
N GLU A 78 -3.58 28.76 6.18
CA GLU A 78 -4.11 29.14 4.85
C GLU A 78 -3.21 30.19 4.23
N MET A 79 -2.99 30.07 2.93
CA MET A 79 -2.25 31.04 2.13
C MET A 79 -2.81 31.11 0.71
N GLU A 80 -3.42 32.23 0.36
CA GLU A 80 -3.97 32.48 -0.97
C GLU A 80 -5.00 31.46 -1.48
N GLY A 81 -5.65 30.76 -0.55
CA GLY A 81 -6.63 29.71 -0.80
C GLY A 81 -6.10 28.29 -0.79
N ASP A 82 -4.77 28.10 -0.66
CA ASP A 82 -4.14 26.84 -0.32
C ASP A 82 -4.04 26.67 1.20
N VAL A 83 -4.00 25.42 1.69
CA VAL A 83 -3.72 25.14 3.09
C VAL A 83 -2.50 24.24 3.19
N TYR A 84 -1.57 24.61 4.07
CA TYR A 84 -0.32 23.90 4.30
C TYR A 84 -0.22 23.41 5.74
N PHE A 85 0.37 22.22 5.93
CA PHE A 85 0.73 21.69 7.23
C PHE A 85 2.08 22.24 7.67
N ARG A 86 2.19 22.68 8.94
CA ARG A 86 3.44 23.13 9.56
C ARG A 86 4.25 21.96 10.06
N VAL A 87 5.22 21.50 9.28
CA VAL A 87 6.08 20.38 9.65
C VAL A 87 6.79 20.59 11.00
N ASN A 88 7.28 21.81 11.24
CA ASN A 88 7.95 22.16 12.50
C ASN A 88 7.04 22.17 13.72
N SER A 89 5.72 22.03 13.57
CA SER A 89 4.78 21.95 14.69
C SER A 89 4.74 20.57 15.35
N VAL A 90 5.45 19.57 14.79
CA VAL A 90 5.50 18.19 15.27
C VAL A 90 6.96 17.75 15.44
N GLU A 91 7.43 17.70 16.70
CA GLU A 91 8.82 17.36 17.05
C GLU A 91 9.25 15.96 16.58
N SER A 92 8.29 15.05 16.39
CA SER A 92 8.58 13.67 15.97
C SER A 92 8.70 13.49 14.47
N TYR A 93 8.61 14.54 13.65
CA TYR A 93 8.72 14.46 12.21
C TYR A 93 10.08 13.87 11.79
N GLY A 94 10.08 12.93 10.85
CA GLY A 94 11.28 12.25 10.39
C GLY A 94 11.66 10.96 11.12
N LYS A 95 10.97 10.63 12.23
CA LYS A 95 11.31 9.43 13.04
C LYS A 95 11.06 8.11 12.33
N LEU A 96 9.97 7.98 11.59
CA LEU A 96 9.67 6.76 10.82
C LEU A 96 10.71 6.52 9.73
N SER A 97 11.05 7.58 9.01
CA SER A 97 11.99 7.52 7.89
C SER A 97 13.46 7.55 8.32
N ASN A 98 13.72 7.85 9.59
CA ASN A 98 15.05 8.09 10.15
C ASN A 98 15.78 9.23 9.41
N GLN A 99 15.04 10.31 9.12
CA GLN A 99 15.58 11.49 8.44
C GLN A 99 15.59 12.68 9.39
N GLN A 100 16.64 13.49 9.31
CA GLN A 100 16.72 14.75 10.05
C GLN A 100 16.12 15.89 9.20
N ILE A 101 15.37 16.78 9.84
CA ILE A 101 14.74 17.93 9.16
C ILE A 101 15.79 18.77 8.41
N GLU A 102 16.96 18.94 9.02
CA GLU A 102 18.08 19.70 8.47
C GLU A 102 18.59 19.09 7.14
N ASP A 103 18.67 17.76 7.07
CA ASP A 103 19.11 17.05 5.86
C ASP A 103 18.06 17.15 4.76
N LEU A 104 16.78 17.13 5.13
CA LEU A 104 15.66 17.31 4.20
C LEU A 104 15.65 18.71 3.58
N LEU A 105 15.97 19.74 4.34
CA LEU A 105 16.08 21.12 3.85
C LEU A 105 17.19 21.27 2.81
N VAL A 106 18.31 20.59 2.98
CA VAL A 106 19.42 20.60 2.00
C VAL A 106 19.01 19.92 0.69
N GLY A 107 18.19 18.86 0.76
CA GLY A 107 17.71 18.11 -0.42
C GLY A 107 16.40 18.65 -1.02
N ALA A 108 15.70 19.53 -0.32
CA ALA A 108 14.46 20.10 -0.82
C ALA A 108 14.75 20.96 -2.07
N ARG A 109 13.99 20.70 -3.15
CA ARG A 109 13.91 21.67 -4.24
C ARG A 109 13.20 22.90 -3.69
N ILE A 110 13.97 23.86 -3.27
CA ILE A 110 13.46 25.15 -2.83
C ILE A 110 12.87 25.79 -4.09
N ASP A 111 11.55 25.79 -4.20
CA ASP A 111 10.87 26.64 -5.16
C ASP A 111 11.07 28.07 -4.66
N GLU A 112 11.96 28.83 -5.31
CA GLU A 112 12.31 30.20 -4.94
C GLU A 112 11.07 31.13 -4.90
N ASN A 113 9.97 30.72 -5.50
CA ASN A 113 8.67 31.38 -5.46
C ASN A 113 7.72 30.82 -4.39
N SER A 114 8.15 29.87 -3.57
CA SER A 114 7.30 29.28 -2.54
C SER A 114 7.09 30.29 -1.40
N LYS A 115 5.84 30.71 -1.23
CA LYS A 115 5.40 31.58 -0.11
C LYS A 115 5.21 30.80 1.19
N LYS A 116 5.57 29.52 1.25
CA LYS A 116 5.42 28.67 2.44
C LYS A 116 6.24 29.22 3.61
N GLU A 117 5.71 29.05 4.84
CA GLU A 117 6.45 29.38 6.07
C GLU A 117 7.75 28.55 6.20
N ASN A 118 7.70 27.30 5.76
CA ASN A 118 8.85 26.39 5.70
C ASN A 118 8.82 25.59 4.37
N PRO A 119 9.97 25.41 3.68
CA PRO A 119 10.02 24.63 2.44
C PRO A 119 9.51 23.19 2.55
N LEU A 120 9.58 22.59 3.74
CA LEU A 120 9.09 21.22 4.00
C LEU A 120 7.58 21.14 4.26
N ASP A 121 6.91 22.27 4.47
CA ASP A 121 5.47 22.30 4.67
C ASP A 121 4.77 21.69 3.45
N PHE A 122 3.82 20.82 3.68
CA PHE A 122 3.14 20.10 2.60
C PHE A 122 1.67 20.51 2.50
N THR A 123 1.14 20.40 1.30
CA THR A 123 -0.22 20.83 0.97
C THR A 123 -1.25 19.88 1.59
N LEU A 124 -2.21 20.45 2.32
CA LEU A 124 -3.42 19.78 2.81
C LEU A 124 -4.62 20.06 1.89
N TRP A 125 -4.71 21.27 1.36
CA TRP A 125 -5.73 21.71 0.40
C TRP A 125 -5.09 22.54 -0.70
N LYS A 126 -5.40 22.21 -1.94
CA LYS A 126 -4.88 22.89 -3.13
C LYS A 126 -6.02 23.60 -3.84
N LYS A 127 -5.97 24.93 -3.90
CA LYS A 127 -6.85 25.72 -4.75
C LYS A 127 -6.67 25.33 -6.21
N THR A 128 -7.75 25.07 -6.92
CA THR A 128 -7.71 24.73 -8.34
C THR A 128 -8.99 25.13 -9.05
N GLU A 129 -8.85 25.46 -10.32
CA GLU A 129 -9.96 25.67 -11.24
C GLU A 129 -10.13 24.52 -12.23
N GLU A 130 -9.15 23.61 -12.30
CA GLU A 130 -9.13 22.49 -13.23
C GLU A 130 -9.45 21.16 -12.54
N GLY A 131 -10.12 20.27 -13.27
CA GLY A 131 -10.46 18.92 -12.82
C GLY A 131 -11.53 18.89 -11.75
N ILE A 132 -11.67 17.70 -11.13
CA ILE A 132 -12.59 17.49 -10.01
C ILE A 132 -12.19 18.36 -8.82
N LYS A 133 -13.15 19.03 -8.21
CA LYS A 133 -12.94 20.00 -7.13
C LYS A 133 -14.18 20.18 -6.28
N TRP A 134 -13.99 20.68 -5.08
CA TRP A 134 -15.04 20.91 -4.08
C TRP A 134 -14.93 22.30 -3.47
N ASP A 135 -16.05 22.80 -2.95
CA ASP A 135 -16.08 24.00 -2.13
C ASP A 135 -15.48 23.70 -0.76
N SER A 136 -14.69 24.62 -0.24
CA SER A 136 -14.14 24.55 1.12
C SER A 136 -14.12 25.95 1.76
N PRO A 137 -13.89 26.05 3.09
CA PRO A 137 -13.76 27.36 3.76
C PRO A 137 -12.64 28.24 3.22
N TRP A 138 -11.67 27.68 2.51
CA TRP A 138 -10.48 28.40 2.02
C TRP A 138 -10.58 28.76 0.54
N SER A 139 -11.05 27.82 -0.26
CA SER A 139 -11.19 28.00 -1.72
C SER A 139 -11.94 26.84 -2.35
N VAL A 140 -12.31 26.99 -3.63
CA VAL A 140 -12.63 25.87 -4.48
C VAL A 140 -11.33 25.11 -4.81
N GLY A 141 -11.28 23.81 -4.54
CA GLY A 141 -10.03 23.06 -4.67
C GLY A 141 -10.18 21.58 -4.41
N ARG A 142 -9.08 20.93 -4.07
CA ARG A 142 -9.01 19.50 -3.74
C ARG A 142 -8.00 19.21 -2.64
N PRO A 143 -8.11 18.07 -1.93
CA PRO A 143 -7.18 17.70 -0.87
C PRO A 143 -5.77 17.41 -1.39
N GLY A 144 -4.79 17.57 -0.52
CA GLY A 144 -3.45 17.03 -0.70
C GLY A 144 -3.44 15.53 -0.44
N TRP A 145 -2.65 14.79 -1.21
CA TRP A 145 -2.57 13.33 -1.19
C TRP A 145 -2.30 12.71 0.20
N HIS A 146 -1.63 13.42 1.09
CA HIS A 146 -1.20 12.89 2.40
C HIS A 146 -2.29 12.94 3.49
N THR A 147 -3.43 13.57 3.21
CA THR A 147 -4.51 13.77 4.19
C THR A 147 -5.57 12.68 4.13
N GLU A 148 -5.75 12.12 2.97
CA GLU A 148 -6.82 11.18 2.64
C GLU A 148 -6.83 9.95 3.56
N CYS A 149 -5.67 9.27 3.67
CA CYS A 149 -5.54 8.04 4.45
C CYS A 149 -5.79 8.25 5.95
N VAL A 150 -5.33 9.37 6.53
CA VAL A 150 -5.57 9.68 7.94
C VAL A 150 -7.07 9.76 8.23
N VAL A 151 -7.82 10.41 7.35
CA VAL A 151 -9.28 10.56 7.50
C VAL A 151 -10.00 9.23 7.29
N MET A 152 -9.62 8.47 6.26
CA MET A 152 -10.22 7.17 5.96
C MET A 152 -9.98 6.17 7.10
N ILE A 153 -8.79 6.14 7.70
CA ILE A 153 -8.48 5.31 8.87
C ILE A 153 -9.44 5.66 10.01
N ASN A 154 -9.61 6.94 10.32
CA ASN A 154 -10.50 7.36 11.39
C ASN A 154 -11.98 6.99 11.14
N GLN A 155 -12.44 7.07 9.90
CA GLN A 155 -13.80 6.69 9.56
C GLN A 155 -14.00 5.18 9.61
N GLU A 156 -13.09 4.41 9.03
CA GLU A 156 -13.23 2.97 8.90
C GLU A 156 -13.06 2.22 10.23
N PHE A 157 -12.25 2.77 11.14
CA PHE A 157 -11.99 2.18 12.45
C PHE A 157 -12.74 2.87 13.60
N GLY A 158 -13.85 3.56 13.30
CA GLY A 158 -14.79 4.07 14.29
C GLY A 158 -14.27 5.20 15.17
N GLY A 159 -13.30 5.99 14.66
CA GLY A 159 -12.67 7.09 15.41
C GLY A 159 -11.57 6.64 16.37
N GLU A 160 -11.19 5.37 16.34
CA GLU A 160 -9.93 4.92 16.92
C GLU A 160 -8.78 5.46 16.06
N HIS A 161 -8.03 6.41 16.62
CA HIS A 161 -6.98 7.13 15.90
C HIS A 161 -5.69 6.32 15.76
N THR A 162 -5.64 5.08 16.24
CA THR A 162 -4.49 4.19 16.18
C THR A 162 -4.95 2.80 15.73
N ILE A 163 -4.43 2.34 14.59
CA ILE A 163 -4.64 0.98 14.09
C ILE A 163 -3.47 0.06 14.45
N ASP A 164 -3.65 -1.25 14.33
CA ASP A 164 -2.56 -2.18 14.63
C ASP A 164 -1.44 -2.08 13.59
N ILE A 165 -1.76 -2.22 12.31
CA ILE A 165 -0.76 -2.29 11.23
C ILE A 165 -1.13 -1.31 10.12
N HIS A 166 -0.17 -0.48 9.69
CA HIS A 166 -0.25 0.32 8.48
C HIS A 166 0.87 -0.10 7.51
N GLY A 167 0.52 -0.31 6.26
CA GLY A 167 1.45 -0.84 5.27
C GLY A 167 1.43 -0.12 3.95
N GLY A 168 2.56 -0.23 3.22
CA GLY A 168 2.69 0.31 1.87
C GLY A 168 4.03 -0.05 1.24
N GLY A 169 4.33 0.52 0.07
CA GLY A 169 5.64 0.41 -0.54
C GLY A 169 6.71 1.20 0.22
N MET A 170 7.96 0.82 0.08
CA MET A 170 9.10 1.52 0.69
C MET A 170 9.18 3.00 0.26
N ASP A 171 8.69 3.32 -0.93
CA ASP A 171 8.61 4.68 -1.47
C ASP A 171 7.55 5.55 -0.78
N LEU A 172 6.56 4.95 -0.12
CA LEU A 172 5.57 5.67 0.69
C LEU A 172 6.09 6.02 2.09
N LYS A 173 7.15 5.36 2.57
CA LYS A 173 7.71 5.60 3.90
C LYS A 173 8.01 7.10 4.12
N PHE A 174 8.55 7.75 3.09
CA PHE A 174 8.77 9.19 3.05
C PHE A 174 8.47 9.73 1.63
N PRO A 175 7.72 10.83 1.52
CA PRO A 175 7.14 11.63 2.61
C PRO A 175 5.76 11.19 3.09
N HIS A 176 5.08 10.24 2.41
CA HIS A 176 3.64 9.99 2.58
C HIS A 176 3.29 9.55 4.01
N HIS A 177 3.83 8.44 4.50
CA HIS A 177 3.54 7.90 5.83
C HIS A 177 4.07 8.82 6.95
N GLU A 178 5.20 9.48 6.75
CA GLU A 178 5.70 10.48 7.71
C GLU A 178 4.71 11.65 7.85
N ASN A 179 4.14 12.11 6.72
CA ASN A 179 3.15 13.17 6.72
C ASN A 179 1.81 12.74 7.33
N GLU A 180 1.43 11.47 7.21
CA GLU A 180 0.25 10.92 7.88
C GLU A 180 0.44 10.91 9.41
N ILE A 181 1.59 10.44 9.88
CA ILE A 181 1.94 10.46 11.31
C ILE A 181 1.90 11.88 11.86
N ALA A 182 2.49 12.83 11.14
CA ALA A 182 2.53 14.23 11.57
C ALA A 182 1.12 14.80 11.74
N GLN A 183 0.23 14.55 10.78
CA GLN A 183 -1.17 14.99 10.83
C GLN A 183 -1.94 14.34 11.98
N SER A 184 -1.78 13.02 12.17
CA SER A 184 -2.46 12.28 13.25
C SER A 184 -1.96 12.72 14.63
N ARG A 185 -0.66 12.97 14.78
CA ARG A 185 -0.08 13.53 16.01
C ARG A 185 -0.61 14.91 16.32
N ALA A 186 -0.66 15.78 15.31
CA ALA A 186 -1.17 17.15 15.46
C ALA A 186 -2.66 17.17 15.82
N ALA A 187 -3.45 16.32 15.18
CA ALA A 187 -4.90 16.29 15.38
C ALA A 187 -5.32 15.58 16.66
N TYR A 188 -4.71 14.43 16.99
CA TYR A 188 -5.21 13.48 17.97
C TYR A 188 -4.16 13.00 18.99
N ASP A 189 -2.91 13.46 18.89
CA ASP A 189 -1.76 12.92 19.64
C ASP A 189 -1.56 11.40 19.45
N SER A 190 -1.95 10.88 18.30
CA SER A 190 -1.88 9.46 17.95
C SER A 190 -0.75 9.17 16.95
N PRO A 191 -0.04 8.02 17.09
CA PRO A 191 0.96 7.58 16.11
C PRO A 191 0.35 7.04 14.83
N ILE A 192 -0.97 7.02 14.69
CA ILE A 192 -1.78 6.44 13.61
C ILE A 192 -1.69 4.90 13.50
N ALA A 193 -0.53 4.31 13.73
CA ALA A 193 -0.35 2.85 13.72
C ALA A 193 0.66 2.40 14.76
N ASN A 194 0.46 1.19 15.31
CA ASN A 194 1.39 0.54 16.20
C ASN A 194 2.58 -0.07 15.44
N TYR A 195 2.31 -0.66 14.28
CA TYR A 195 3.32 -1.30 13.44
C TYR A 195 3.27 -0.78 12.00
N TRP A 196 4.44 -0.59 11.41
CA TRP A 196 4.60 -0.13 10.04
C TRP A 196 5.26 -1.21 9.20
N ILE A 197 4.62 -1.55 8.09
CA ILE A 197 5.11 -2.55 7.13
C ILE A 197 5.41 -1.87 5.81
N HIS A 198 6.66 -2.01 5.32
CA HIS A 198 7.06 -1.45 4.03
C HIS A 198 7.61 -2.54 3.12
N ASN A 199 6.95 -2.73 1.99
CA ASN A 199 7.39 -3.69 0.98
C ASN A 199 8.61 -3.16 0.22
N GLY A 200 9.57 -4.04 -0.03
CA GLY A 200 10.71 -3.77 -0.90
C GLY A 200 10.27 -3.43 -2.32
N MET A 201 11.15 -2.79 -3.06
CA MET A 201 10.88 -2.43 -4.46
C MET A 201 10.93 -3.64 -5.37
N VAL A 202 10.17 -3.59 -6.46
CA VAL A 202 10.21 -4.60 -7.52
C VAL A 202 11.26 -4.20 -8.55
N ASN A 203 12.17 -5.14 -8.83
CA ASN A 203 13.20 -5.05 -9.87
C ASN A 203 12.84 -6.00 -11.02
N ILE A 204 13.18 -5.60 -12.22
CA ILE A 204 13.11 -6.45 -13.43
C ILE A 204 14.54 -6.63 -13.92
N ASP A 205 14.98 -7.88 -14.01
CA ASP A 205 16.35 -8.23 -14.44
C ASP A 205 17.45 -7.47 -13.67
N GLY A 206 17.24 -7.26 -12.36
CA GLY A 206 18.18 -6.56 -11.48
C GLY A 206 18.06 -5.04 -11.45
N GLU A 207 17.27 -4.44 -12.33
CA GLU A 207 17.05 -3.00 -12.38
C GLU A 207 15.71 -2.61 -11.76
N LYS A 208 15.65 -1.48 -11.04
CA LYS A 208 14.40 -0.97 -10.48
C LYS A 208 13.35 -0.78 -11.58
N MET A 209 12.19 -1.39 -11.40
CA MET A 209 11.06 -1.18 -12.30
C MET A 209 10.59 0.28 -12.24
N SER A 210 10.63 1.01 -13.34
CA SER A 210 10.16 2.39 -13.41
C SER A 210 9.69 2.78 -14.81
N LYS A 211 8.74 3.74 -14.86
CA LYS A 211 8.26 4.28 -16.13
C LYS A 211 9.35 5.02 -16.91
N SER A 212 10.29 5.67 -16.21
CA SER A 212 11.40 6.40 -16.83
C SER A 212 12.40 5.50 -17.55
N LEU A 213 12.58 4.26 -17.06
CA LEU A 213 13.43 3.25 -17.68
C LEU A 213 12.70 2.45 -18.78
N GLY A 214 11.36 2.59 -18.88
CA GLY A 214 10.57 1.85 -19.87
C GLY A 214 10.49 0.34 -19.62
N ASN A 215 10.91 -0.15 -18.45
CA ASN A 215 10.94 -1.57 -18.08
C ASN A 215 9.70 -1.99 -17.26
N VAL A 216 8.62 -1.22 -17.30
CA VAL A 216 7.38 -1.55 -16.58
C VAL A 216 6.69 -2.74 -17.24
N ILE A 217 6.41 -3.77 -16.45
CA ILE A 217 5.59 -4.91 -16.83
C ILE A 217 4.27 -4.83 -16.07
N TRP A 218 3.16 -4.85 -16.78
CA TRP A 218 1.85 -4.83 -16.17
C TRP A 218 1.51 -6.20 -15.56
N ALA A 219 0.90 -6.20 -14.37
CA ALA A 219 0.50 -7.42 -13.67
C ALA A 219 -0.39 -8.31 -14.56
N LYS A 220 -1.38 -7.74 -15.24
CA LYS A 220 -2.28 -8.44 -16.18
C LYS A 220 -1.51 -9.21 -17.28
N ASP A 221 -0.45 -8.61 -17.85
CA ASP A 221 0.32 -9.20 -18.93
C ASP A 221 1.20 -10.34 -18.40
N MET A 222 1.76 -10.16 -17.21
CA MET A 222 2.51 -11.21 -16.52
C MET A 222 1.59 -12.38 -16.13
N ILE A 223 0.42 -12.10 -15.57
CA ILE A 223 -0.59 -13.11 -15.23
C ILE A 223 -1.00 -13.90 -16.48
N ALA A 224 -1.24 -13.23 -17.60
CA ALA A 224 -1.57 -13.88 -18.86
C ALA A 224 -0.43 -14.77 -19.38
N LYS A 225 0.84 -14.37 -19.16
CA LYS A 225 2.02 -15.09 -19.64
C LYS A 225 2.37 -16.31 -18.81
N ILE A 226 2.33 -16.20 -17.47
CA ILE A 226 2.85 -17.24 -16.55
C ILE A 226 1.80 -17.83 -15.60
N GLY A 227 0.61 -17.25 -15.54
CA GLY A 227 -0.46 -17.62 -14.60
C GLY A 227 -0.34 -16.95 -13.22
N GLY A 228 -1.49 -16.70 -12.59
CA GLY A 228 -1.56 -15.99 -11.31
C GLY A 228 -0.84 -16.72 -10.16
N ASN A 229 -0.97 -18.06 -10.10
CA ASN A 229 -0.30 -18.87 -9.07
C ASN A 229 1.22 -18.77 -9.14
N VAL A 230 1.80 -18.80 -10.35
CA VAL A 230 3.25 -18.67 -10.53
C VAL A 230 3.71 -17.28 -10.13
N LEU A 231 3.00 -16.24 -10.58
CA LEU A 231 3.35 -14.87 -10.20
C LEU A 231 3.24 -14.66 -8.68
N ARG A 232 2.17 -15.15 -8.05
CA ARG A 232 2.02 -15.12 -6.58
C ARG A 232 3.18 -15.84 -5.88
N TRP A 233 3.61 -16.99 -6.40
CA TRP A 233 4.74 -17.74 -5.85
C TRP A 233 6.04 -16.93 -5.94
N VAL A 234 6.32 -16.31 -7.09
CA VAL A 234 7.47 -15.41 -7.27
C VAL A 234 7.42 -14.26 -6.25
N MET A 235 6.25 -13.64 -6.06
CA MET A 235 6.10 -12.53 -5.10
C MET A 235 6.38 -12.97 -3.65
N LEU A 236 6.03 -14.19 -3.28
CA LEU A 236 6.21 -14.75 -1.93
C LEU A 236 7.57 -15.42 -1.73
N SER A 237 8.37 -15.61 -2.77
CA SER A 237 9.70 -16.27 -2.69
C SER A 237 10.76 -15.39 -2.02
N ALA A 238 10.54 -14.08 -1.95
CA ALA A 238 11.38 -13.14 -1.22
C ALA A 238 10.66 -12.62 0.02
N HIS A 239 11.42 -12.30 1.08
CA HIS A 239 10.87 -11.61 2.23
C HIS A 239 10.32 -10.24 1.79
N TYR A 240 9.14 -9.85 2.26
CA TYR A 240 8.47 -8.62 1.78
C TYR A 240 9.31 -7.34 1.95
N ARG A 241 10.22 -7.29 2.94
CA ARG A 241 11.12 -6.14 3.14
C ARG A 241 12.26 -6.08 2.13
N ALA A 242 12.59 -7.19 1.49
CA ALA A 242 13.67 -7.26 0.51
C ALA A 242 13.20 -6.81 -0.88
N PRO A 243 14.08 -6.25 -1.71
CA PRO A 243 13.75 -6.03 -3.10
C PRO A 243 13.42 -7.36 -3.80
N LEU A 244 12.31 -7.40 -4.52
CA LEU A 244 11.90 -8.55 -5.31
C LEU A 244 12.46 -8.41 -6.73
N ASN A 245 13.26 -9.37 -7.18
CA ASN A 245 13.75 -9.39 -8.56
C ASN A 245 12.97 -10.38 -9.41
N ILE A 246 12.23 -9.88 -10.38
CA ILE A 246 11.49 -10.70 -11.35
C ILE A 246 12.35 -10.88 -12.60
N ASN A 247 12.77 -12.11 -12.85
CA ASN A 247 13.52 -12.51 -14.04
C ASN A 247 13.11 -13.93 -14.49
N GLU A 248 13.62 -14.39 -15.62
CA GLU A 248 13.31 -15.72 -16.18
C GLU A 248 13.67 -16.85 -15.19
N GLU A 249 14.81 -16.75 -14.52
CA GLU A 249 15.26 -17.77 -13.55
C GLU A 249 14.32 -17.88 -12.36
N ALA A 250 13.89 -16.75 -11.77
CA ALA A 250 12.92 -16.73 -10.67
C ALA A 250 11.58 -17.33 -11.09
N ILE A 251 11.11 -17.03 -12.29
CA ILE A 251 9.86 -17.57 -12.84
C ILE A 251 9.96 -19.07 -13.04
N GLU A 252 11.03 -19.59 -13.65
CA GLU A 252 11.23 -21.01 -13.89
C GLU A 252 11.42 -21.79 -12.56
N THR A 253 12.07 -21.19 -11.57
CA THR A 253 12.18 -21.75 -10.22
C THR A 253 10.79 -21.86 -9.58
N ALA A 254 10.00 -20.79 -9.59
CA ALA A 254 8.65 -20.79 -9.04
C ALA A 254 7.74 -21.83 -9.70
N LYS A 255 7.81 -22.00 -11.03
CA LYS A 255 7.07 -23.06 -11.75
C LYS A 255 7.44 -24.48 -11.27
N LYS A 256 8.74 -24.75 -11.11
CA LYS A 256 9.24 -26.06 -10.64
C LYS A 256 8.81 -26.33 -9.22
N GLU A 257 8.93 -25.35 -8.34
CA GLU A 257 8.55 -25.46 -6.93
C GLU A 257 7.05 -25.68 -6.76
N LEU A 258 6.23 -24.86 -7.42
CA LEU A 258 4.78 -24.99 -7.41
C LEU A 258 4.33 -26.36 -7.95
N ASN A 259 4.92 -26.82 -9.06
CA ASN A 259 4.62 -28.15 -9.63
C ASN A 259 5.04 -29.28 -8.70
N ARG A 260 6.14 -29.14 -7.97
CA ARG A 260 6.57 -30.12 -6.98
C ARG A 260 5.56 -30.27 -5.84
N VAL A 261 5.07 -29.14 -5.29
CA VAL A 261 4.02 -29.15 -4.25
C VAL A 261 2.73 -29.77 -4.80
N ALA A 262 2.27 -29.31 -5.97
CA ALA A 262 1.06 -29.83 -6.59
C ALA A 262 1.12 -31.33 -6.88
N THR A 263 2.29 -31.84 -7.29
CA THR A 263 2.51 -33.28 -7.54
C THR A 263 2.44 -34.08 -6.25
N ALA A 264 3.09 -33.62 -5.17
CA ALA A 264 3.04 -34.26 -3.87
C ALA A 264 1.60 -34.30 -3.31
N MET A 265 0.89 -33.20 -3.37
CA MET A 265 -0.53 -33.14 -2.97
C MET A 265 -1.38 -34.13 -3.76
N LYS A 266 -1.22 -34.17 -5.09
CA LYS A 266 -1.96 -35.12 -5.94
C LYS A 266 -1.67 -36.59 -5.53
N GLN A 267 -0.41 -36.89 -5.26
CA GLN A 267 -0.02 -38.25 -4.82
C GLN A 267 -0.60 -38.60 -3.46
N ALA A 268 -0.60 -37.65 -2.52
CA ALA A 268 -1.21 -37.83 -1.21
C ALA A 268 -2.72 -38.09 -1.31
N TYR A 269 -3.46 -37.30 -2.08
CA TYR A 269 -4.89 -37.55 -2.31
C TYR A 269 -5.20 -38.89 -2.96
N VAL A 270 -4.39 -39.31 -3.92
CA VAL A 270 -4.55 -40.65 -4.54
C VAL A 270 -4.31 -41.75 -3.52
N LYS A 271 -3.25 -41.69 -2.70
CA LYS A 271 -2.95 -42.67 -1.67
C LYS A 271 -4.07 -42.75 -0.62
N LEU A 272 -4.57 -41.61 -0.14
CA LEU A 272 -5.66 -41.56 0.84
C LEU A 272 -6.96 -42.12 0.26
N GLY A 273 -7.31 -41.79 -0.97
CA GLY A 273 -8.49 -42.34 -1.63
C GLY A 273 -8.42 -43.85 -1.89
N LEU A 274 -7.22 -44.41 -2.16
CA LEU A 274 -7.03 -45.84 -2.32
C LEU A 274 -7.06 -46.60 -0.97
N ALA A 275 -6.70 -45.90 0.12
CA ALA A 275 -6.72 -46.46 1.47
C ALA A 275 -8.09 -46.38 2.14
N ASP A 276 -9.08 -45.77 1.50
CA ASP A 276 -10.44 -45.54 2.03
C ASP A 276 -10.40 -44.85 3.43
N VAL A 277 -9.45 -43.93 3.59
CA VAL A 277 -9.29 -43.14 4.83
C VAL A 277 -10.17 -41.94 4.78
N ASP A 278 -11.04 -41.77 5.79
CA ASP A 278 -11.76 -40.54 6.00
C ASP A 278 -10.77 -39.40 6.24
N MET A 279 -10.84 -38.35 5.39
CA MET A 279 -9.99 -37.20 5.58
C MET A 279 -10.57 -36.38 6.74
N ASP A 280 -9.90 -36.46 7.88
CA ASP A 280 -10.16 -35.56 8.99
C ASP A 280 -9.54 -34.19 8.67
N GLU A 281 -10.31 -33.12 8.86
CA GLU A 281 -9.85 -31.75 8.69
C GLU A 281 -8.99 -31.25 9.86
N THR A 282 -8.67 -32.13 10.84
CA THR A 282 -7.78 -31.74 11.94
C THR A 282 -6.35 -31.55 11.44
N CYS A 283 -5.81 -30.37 11.75
CA CYS A 283 -4.43 -30.05 11.44
C CYS A 283 -3.49 -30.62 12.51
N ASP A 284 -2.44 -31.32 12.09
CA ASP A 284 -1.36 -31.70 12.98
C ASP A 284 -0.55 -30.47 13.38
N GLU A 285 -0.74 -29.99 14.61
CA GLU A 285 -0.09 -28.79 15.13
C GLU A 285 1.43 -28.91 15.15
N GLU A 286 1.99 -30.10 15.40
CA GLU A 286 3.42 -30.33 15.40
C GLU A 286 4.02 -30.18 13.99
N GLN A 287 3.33 -30.70 12.98
CA GLN A 287 3.71 -30.56 11.57
C GLN A 287 3.57 -29.14 11.06
N LEU A 288 2.60 -28.39 11.57
CA LEU A 288 2.34 -27.00 11.17
C LEU A 288 3.27 -25.99 11.88
N ALA A 289 3.80 -26.35 13.06
CA ALA A 289 4.58 -25.43 13.89
C ALA A 289 5.74 -24.75 13.13
N PRO A 290 6.59 -25.41 12.33
CA PRO A 290 7.69 -24.75 11.63
C PRO A 290 7.21 -23.70 10.61
N PHE A 291 6.06 -23.92 9.98
CA PHE A 291 5.45 -22.95 9.08
C PHE A 291 4.92 -21.73 9.86
N LEU A 292 4.22 -21.98 10.97
CA LEU A 292 3.66 -20.91 11.80
C LEU A 292 4.77 -20.08 12.44
N ASP A 293 5.83 -20.69 12.92
CA ASP A 293 6.99 -20.01 13.50
C ASP A 293 7.62 -19.06 12.47
N ALA A 294 7.79 -19.51 11.23
CA ALA A 294 8.28 -18.66 10.15
C ALA A 294 7.34 -17.50 9.84
N MET A 295 6.03 -17.75 9.81
CA MET A 295 5.05 -16.69 9.54
C MET A 295 4.89 -15.71 10.71
N GLN A 296 5.14 -16.14 11.95
CA GLN A 296 5.16 -15.28 13.13
C GLN A 296 6.45 -14.47 13.25
N ASP A 297 7.53 -14.90 12.60
CA ASP A 297 8.78 -14.14 12.49
C ASP A 297 8.72 -13.19 11.31
N ASP A 298 7.98 -12.09 11.49
CA ASP A 298 7.86 -11.00 10.51
C ASP A 298 7.38 -11.46 9.12
N MET A 299 6.43 -12.41 9.09
CA MET A 299 5.87 -12.97 7.84
C MET A 299 6.95 -13.50 6.89
N ASN A 300 7.89 -14.28 7.41
CA ASN A 300 9.03 -14.82 6.68
C ASN A 300 8.59 -15.93 5.72
N THR A 301 8.01 -15.55 4.59
CA THR A 301 7.53 -16.48 3.57
C THR A 301 8.60 -17.40 2.98
N PRO A 302 9.88 -16.97 2.78
CA PRO A 302 10.93 -17.89 2.37
C PRO A 302 11.15 -19.04 3.33
N ASN A 303 11.18 -18.80 4.64
CA ASN A 303 11.32 -19.84 5.64
C ASN A 303 10.03 -20.68 5.75
N ALA A 304 8.86 -20.09 5.59
CA ALA A 304 7.61 -20.83 5.50
C ALA A 304 7.59 -21.81 4.31
N PHE A 305 8.10 -21.39 3.13
CA PHE A 305 8.27 -22.31 1.99
C PHE A 305 9.25 -23.44 2.28
N ALA A 306 10.35 -23.18 3.01
CA ALA A 306 11.26 -24.24 3.42
C ALA A 306 10.54 -25.31 4.27
N ALA A 307 9.69 -24.90 5.22
CA ALA A 307 8.87 -25.82 6.01
C ALA A 307 7.89 -26.63 5.13
N VAL A 308 7.24 -26.01 4.16
CA VAL A 308 6.38 -26.71 3.18
C VAL A 308 7.17 -27.76 2.40
N PHE A 309 8.40 -27.45 1.96
CA PHE A 309 9.22 -28.40 1.21
C PHE A 309 9.73 -29.57 2.04
N GLU A 310 9.95 -29.39 3.34
CA GLU A 310 10.26 -30.53 4.23
C GLU A 310 9.04 -31.47 4.35
N THR A 311 7.84 -30.95 4.50
CA THR A 311 6.61 -31.77 4.48
C THR A 311 6.44 -32.49 3.14
N VAL A 312 6.66 -31.80 2.01
CA VAL A 312 6.58 -32.40 0.66
C VAL A 312 7.59 -33.54 0.46
N LYS A 313 8.75 -33.50 1.11
CA LYS A 313 9.73 -34.61 1.05
C LYS A 313 9.26 -35.84 1.84
N ALA A 314 8.47 -35.64 2.89
CA ALA A 314 7.98 -36.70 3.73
C ALA A 314 6.78 -37.48 3.11
N LEU A 315 6.07 -36.85 2.15
CA LEU A 315 4.95 -37.43 1.41
C LEU A 315 5.41 -38.36 0.27
#